data_a6a86c586b1fc3af649a98f9f268f39f
#
_entry.id   a6a86c586b1fc3af649a98f9f268f39f
#
_cell.length_a   1.000
_cell.length_b   1.000
_cell.length_c   1.000
_cell.angle_alpha   90.00
_cell.angle_beta   90.00
_cell.angle_gamma   90.00
#
_symmetry.space_group_name_H-M   'P 1'
#
loop_
_entity.id
_entity.type
_entity.pdbx_description
1 polymer ?
#
loop_
_entity_poly.entity_id
_entity_poly.type
_entity_poly.pdbx_seq_one_letter_code
_entity_poly.pdbx_strand_id
1 'polypeptide(L)'
;MSRLPFDAYMTPFPLCELLVKRLGVRGDRVLEPTAGTGNFVRAYKEWHPSADILAVDIQNFPQPHARTSIQTDFLEWGPPQPCFDLVIGNPPYKGAETFVDLSMQWLRPSGSLAFLLRMGFLASVKRYDLLERWKPSHIYTLAGRPSFYGENNDRYDYAFIVWPRTRPALTVWDHVKTPKKRRA
;
A
#
# COMPACT_ATOMS: atom_id res chain seq x y z
N MET A 1 18.48 -2.63 -16.43
CA MET A 1 17.06 -2.25 -16.65
C MET A 1 16.92 -0.80 -16.29
N SER A 2 16.41 0.04 -17.19
CA SER A 2 16.12 1.43 -16.92
C SER A 2 15.02 1.52 -15.86
N ARG A 3 15.17 2.44 -14.90
CA ARG A 3 14.17 2.73 -13.89
C ARG A 3 12.96 3.34 -14.58
N LEU A 4 11.76 2.87 -14.28
CA LEU A 4 10.56 3.50 -14.84
C LEU A 4 10.39 4.92 -14.28
N PRO A 5 9.82 5.85 -15.08
CA PRO A 5 9.43 7.15 -14.56
C PRO A 5 8.58 7.00 -13.30
N PHE A 6 8.82 7.85 -12.30
CA PHE A 6 8.09 7.89 -11.04
C PHE A 6 8.16 6.62 -10.17
N ASP A 7 9.13 5.71 -10.39
CA ASP A 7 9.20 4.42 -9.67
C ASP A 7 7.88 3.60 -9.76
N ALA A 8 7.18 3.63 -10.89
CA ALA A 8 5.86 3.04 -11.09
C ALA A 8 5.92 1.50 -11.13
N TYR A 9 5.87 0.86 -9.96
CA TYR A 9 5.86 -0.59 -9.78
C TYR A 9 4.43 -1.13 -9.70
N MET A 10 3.86 -1.56 -10.83
CA MET A 10 2.48 -2.07 -10.89
C MET A 10 2.39 -3.42 -10.18
N THR A 11 1.75 -3.43 -9.00
CA THR A 11 1.56 -4.66 -8.22
C THR A 11 0.63 -5.61 -8.97
N PRO A 12 1.03 -6.88 -9.22
CA PRO A 12 0.16 -7.85 -9.90
C PRO A 12 -1.15 -8.08 -9.14
N PHE A 13 -2.27 -8.14 -9.87
CA PHE A 13 -3.60 -8.31 -9.27
C PHE A 13 -3.69 -9.52 -8.30
N PRO A 14 -3.19 -10.74 -8.61
CA PRO A 14 -3.24 -11.86 -7.68
C PRO A 14 -2.49 -11.61 -6.36
N LEU A 15 -1.46 -10.76 -6.38
CA LEU A 15 -0.77 -10.35 -5.16
C LEU A 15 -1.63 -9.36 -4.36
N CYS A 16 -2.25 -8.38 -5.01
CA CYS A 16 -3.17 -7.45 -4.36
C CYS A 16 -4.33 -8.18 -3.67
N GLU A 17 -4.97 -9.16 -4.35
CA GLU A 17 -6.02 -10.00 -3.74
C GLU A 17 -5.55 -10.72 -2.47
N LEU A 18 -4.36 -11.35 -2.55
CA LEU A 18 -3.79 -12.07 -1.42
C LEU A 18 -3.54 -11.14 -0.24
N LEU A 19 -2.95 -9.96 -0.49
CA LEU A 19 -2.63 -8.98 0.56
C LEU A 19 -3.88 -8.37 1.17
N VAL A 20 -4.89 -8.05 0.36
CA VAL A 20 -6.19 -7.55 0.84
C VAL A 20 -6.87 -8.58 1.76
N LYS A 21 -6.85 -9.87 1.40
CA LYS A 21 -7.40 -10.95 2.25
C LYS A 21 -6.64 -11.12 3.57
N ARG A 22 -5.36 -10.75 3.62
CA ARG A 22 -4.51 -10.79 4.83
C ARG A 22 -4.58 -9.53 5.67
N LEU A 23 -5.22 -8.48 5.16
CA LEU A 23 -5.23 -7.15 5.79
C LEU A 23 -5.73 -7.16 7.24
N GLY A 24 -6.72 -8.00 7.56
CA GLY A 24 -7.26 -8.13 8.91
C GLY A 24 -8.11 -6.95 9.40
N VAL A 25 -8.18 -5.86 8.61
CA VAL A 25 -8.95 -4.65 8.91
C VAL A 25 -9.87 -4.31 7.74
N ARG A 26 -11.01 -3.71 8.04
CA ARG A 26 -11.96 -3.19 7.04
C ARG A 26 -12.10 -1.69 7.20
N GLY A 27 -12.33 -1.00 6.09
CA GLY A 27 -12.66 0.40 6.06
C GLY A 27 -13.67 0.69 4.96
N ASP A 28 -14.65 1.52 5.25
CA ASP A 28 -15.66 1.93 4.27
C ASP A 28 -15.15 3.08 3.40
N ARG A 29 -14.34 4.00 3.98
CA ARG A 29 -13.68 5.08 3.23
C ARG A 29 -12.19 4.77 3.06
N VAL A 30 -11.81 4.48 1.83
CA VAL A 30 -10.49 3.97 1.47
C VAL A 30 -9.78 4.93 0.55
N LEU A 31 -8.47 5.10 0.77
CA LEU A 31 -7.59 5.85 -0.12
C LEU A 31 -6.51 4.93 -0.68
N GLU A 32 -6.31 4.96 -1.98
CA GLU A 32 -5.09 4.49 -2.62
C GLU A 32 -4.30 5.69 -3.16
N PRO A 33 -3.17 6.06 -2.52
CA PRO A 33 -2.45 7.30 -2.79
C PRO A 33 -1.56 7.27 -4.02
N THR A 34 -1.34 6.09 -4.61
CA THR A 34 -0.48 5.86 -5.78
C THR A 34 -1.06 4.72 -6.61
N ALA A 35 -2.26 4.94 -7.11
CA ALA A 35 -3.15 3.87 -7.57
C ALA A 35 -2.63 3.10 -8.80
N GLY A 36 -1.79 3.73 -9.64
CA GLY A 36 -1.30 3.12 -10.87
C GLY A 36 -2.45 2.55 -11.70
N THR A 37 -2.35 1.28 -12.09
CA THR A 37 -3.42 0.58 -12.82
C THR A 37 -4.62 0.16 -11.97
N GLY A 38 -4.69 0.54 -10.69
CA GLY A 38 -5.82 0.29 -9.81
C GLY A 38 -5.98 -1.15 -9.32
N ASN A 39 -4.92 -1.94 -9.30
CA ASN A 39 -5.03 -3.34 -8.88
C ASN A 39 -5.37 -3.50 -7.39
N PHE A 40 -4.87 -2.63 -6.49
CA PHE A 40 -5.31 -2.62 -5.09
C PHE A 40 -6.75 -2.11 -4.96
N VAL A 41 -7.12 -1.06 -5.69
CA VAL A 41 -8.51 -0.55 -5.76
C VAL A 41 -9.47 -1.68 -6.14
N ARG A 42 -9.16 -2.38 -7.23
CA ARG A 42 -9.96 -3.51 -7.72
C ARG A 42 -10.04 -4.63 -6.68
N ALA A 43 -8.91 -5.08 -6.16
CA ALA A 43 -8.85 -6.18 -5.18
C ALA A 43 -9.64 -5.84 -3.91
N TYR A 44 -9.54 -4.60 -3.43
CA TYR A 44 -10.29 -4.17 -2.26
C TYR A 44 -11.79 -4.06 -2.56
N LYS A 45 -12.18 -3.52 -3.72
CA LYS A 45 -13.58 -3.41 -4.14
C LYS A 45 -14.25 -4.77 -4.32
N GLU A 46 -13.53 -5.77 -4.87
CA GLU A 46 -14.04 -7.14 -4.97
C GLU A 46 -14.21 -7.80 -3.58
N TRP A 47 -13.32 -7.49 -2.62
CA TRP A 47 -13.42 -8.00 -1.26
C TRP A 47 -14.44 -7.26 -0.38
N HIS A 48 -14.62 -5.95 -0.61
CA HIS A 48 -15.56 -5.08 0.11
C HIS A 48 -16.36 -4.20 -0.87
N PRO A 49 -17.43 -4.74 -1.48
CA PRO A 49 -18.15 -4.08 -2.56
C PRO A 49 -18.78 -2.73 -2.20
N SER A 50 -19.14 -2.50 -0.93
CA SER A 50 -19.71 -1.22 -0.46
C SER A 50 -18.67 -0.12 -0.23
N ALA A 51 -17.36 -0.44 -0.21
CA ALA A 51 -16.33 0.54 0.07
C ALA A 51 -16.36 1.73 -0.89
N ASP A 52 -16.22 2.94 -0.33
CA ASP A 52 -16.02 4.19 -1.06
C ASP A 52 -14.51 4.41 -1.23
N ILE A 53 -13.98 4.18 -2.42
CA ILE A 53 -12.55 4.22 -2.70
C ILE A 53 -12.20 5.46 -3.49
N LEU A 54 -11.30 6.27 -2.95
CA LEU A 54 -10.63 7.35 -3.64
C LEU A 54 -9.26 6.85 -4.14
N ALA A 55 -9.03 6.97 -5.44
CA ALA A 55 -7.74 6.67 -6.08
C ALA A 55 -7.02 7.98 -6.41
N VAL A 56 -5.78 8.11 -6.00
CA VAL A 56 -4.91 9.24 -6.36
C VAL A 56 -3.69 8.70 -7.11
N ASP A 57 -3.27 9.36 -8.16
CA ASP A 57 -2.01 9.08 -8.85
C ASP A 57 -1.50 10.34 -9.55
N ILE A 58 -0.19 10.47 -9.67
CA ILE A 58 0.44 11.57 -10.42
C ILE A 58 0.22 11.41 -11.92
N GLN A 59 0.01 10.19 -12.39
CA GLN A 59 -0.30 9.86 -13.76
C GLN A 59 -1.80 9.60 -13.94
N ASN A 60 -2.31 9.88 -15.15
CA ASN A 60 -3.70 9.62 -15.47
C ASN A 60 -3.93 8.16 -15.86
N PHE A 61 -4.30 7.33 -14.87
CA PHE A 61 -4.72 5.95 -15.10
C PHE A 61 -6.23 5.81 -14.95
N PRO A 62 -6.92 5.06 -15.84
CA PRO A 62 -8.33 4.72 -15.65
C PRO A 62 -8.55 3.94 -14.33
N GLN A 63 -9.52 4.37 -13.51
CA GLN A 63 -9.83 3.77 -12.22
C GLN A 63 -11.28 3.28 -12.15
N PRO A 64 -11.66 2.24 -12.93
CA PRO A 64 -13.06 1.83 -13.07
C PRO A 64 -13.68 1.27 -11.77
N HIS A 65 -12.86 0.89 -10.80
CA HIS A 65 -13.31 0.34 -9.52
C HIS A 65 -13.31 1.37 -8.38
N ALA A 66 -12.72 2.55 -8.58
CA ALA A 66 -12.80 3.65 -7.63
C ALA A 66 -14.11 4.43 -7.81
N ARG A 67 -14.65 5.00 -6.73
CA ARG A 67 -15.74 5.96 -6.80
C ARG A 67 -15.28 7.29 -7.38
N THR A 68 -14.08 7.70 -7.02
CA THR A 68 -13.46 8.95 -7.45
C THR A 68 -11.98 8.71 -7.75
N SER A 69 -11.46 9.31 -8.80
CA SER A 69 -10.04 9.34 -9.09
C SER A 69 -9.57 10.79 -9.24
N ILE A 70 -8.38 11.08 -8.72
CA ILE A 70 -7.76 12.41 -8.81
C ILE A 70 -6.35 12.24 -9.36
N GLN A 71 -6.06 12.95 -10.46
CA GLN A 71 -4.70 13.04 -10.97
C GLN A 71 -3.99 14.21 -10.27
N THR A 72 -3.08 13.88 -9.36
CA THR A 72 -2.28 14.87 -8.62
C THR A 72 -1.07 14.21 -7.96
N ASP A 73 -0.09 15.00 -7.54
CA ASP A 73 0.95 14.53 -6.64
C ASP A 73 0.35 14.37 -5.24
N PHE A 74 0.39 13.14 -4.73
CA PHE A 74 -0.08 12.83 -3.38
C PHE A 74 0.65 13.63 -2.30
N LEU A 75 1.91 13.98 -2.51
CA LEU A 75 2.70 14.72 -1.52
C LEU A 75 2.28 16.20 -1.41
N GLU A 76 1.60 16.72 -2.46
CA GLU A 76 1.08 18.08 -2.51
C GLU A 76 -0.44 18.16 -2.27
N TRP A 77 -1.09 16.97 -2.18
CA TRP A 77 -2.53 16.85 -2.01
C TRP A 77 -2.88 16.34 -0.59
N GLY A 78 -4.05 16.71 -0.11
CA GLY A 78 -4.59 16.17 1.11
C GLY A 78 -6.02 16.60 1.38
N PRO A 79 -6.78 15.81 2.15
CA PRO A 79 -8.11 16.21 2.60
C PRO A 79 -7.99 17.30 3.68
N PRO A 80 -9.04 18.12 3.85
CA PRO A 80 -9.05 19.18 4.86
C PRO A 80 -9.01 18.67 6.31
N GLN A 81 -9.33 17.41 6.52
CA GLN A 81 -9.30 16.73 7.83
C GLN A 81 -9.15 15.22 7.68
N PRO A 82 -8.70 14.51 8.73
CA PRO A 82 -8.63 13.05 8.72
C PRO A 82 -9.99 12.42 8.42
N CYS A 83 -10.08 11.60 7.39
CA CYS A 83 -11.36 11.08 6.91
C CYS A 83 -11.35 9.63 6.41
N PHE A 84 -10.19 8.98 6.32
CA PHE A 84 -10.10 7.61 5.81
C PHE A 84 -10.06 6.59 6.93
N ASP A 85 -10.74 5.47 6.71
CA ASP A 85 -10.68 4.29 7.58
C ASP A 85 -9.50 3.39 7.19
N LEU A 86 -9.10 3.43 5.91
CA LEU A 86 -7.98 2.67 5.38
C LEU A 86 -7.24 3.47 4.31
N VAL A 87 -5.92 3.46 4.39
CA VAL A 87 -5.03 3.80 3.27
C VAL A 87 -4.30 2.54 2.86
N ILE A 88 -4.34 2.18 1.57
CA ILE A 88 -3.73 0.94 1.06
C ILE A 88 -3.01 1.21 -0.25
N GLY A 89 -1.87 0.54 -0.50
CA GLY A 89 -1.18 0.70 -1.78
C GLY A 89 0.25 0.19 -1.81
N ASN A 90 0.93 0.53 -2.89
CA ASN A 90 2.36 0.29 -3.12
C ASN A 90 3.04 1.61 -3.52
N PRO A 91 3.38 2.49 -2.57
CA PRO A 91 3.94 3.79 -2.89
C PRO A 91 5.36 3.68 -3.43
N PRO A 92 5.88 4.73 -4.11
CA PRO A 92 7.28 4.80 -4.52
C PRO A 92 8.22 4.55 -3.34
N TYR A 93 9.22 3.67 -3.53
CA TYR A 93 10.12 3.29 -2.43
C TYR A 93 11.10 4.41 -2.05
N LYS A 94 11.39 5.32 -3.00
CA LYS A 94 12.11 6.55 -2.72
C LYS A 94 11.16 7.53 -2.04
N GLY A 95 11.47 7.92 -0.80
CA GLY A 95 10.59 8.81 -0.02
C GLY A 95 9.38 8.12 0.60
N ALA A 96 9.36 6.79 0.67
CA ALA A 96 8.24 6.02 1.25
C ALA A 96 7.91 6.47 2.70
N GLU A 97 8.87 6.98 3.44
CA GLU A 97 8.69 7.57 4.77
C GLU A 97 7.69 8.73 4.78
N THR A 98 7.74 9.60 3.77
CA THR A 98 6.80 10.72 3.63
C THR A 98 5.39 10.22 3.31
N PHE A 99 5.27 9.20 2.43
CA PHE A 99 3.98 8.58 2.16
C PHE A 99 3.36 7.95 3.41
N VAL A 100 4.16 7.28 4.23
CA VAL A 100 3.70 6.70 5.50
C VAL A 100 3.21 7.81 6.44
N ASP A 101 4.02 8.84 6.67
CA ASP A 101 3.70 9.89 7.64
C ASP A 101 2.46 10.69 7.24
N LEU A 102 2.33 11.09 5.98
CA LEU A 102 1.15 11.78 5.46
C LEU A 102 -0.09 10.88 5.53
N SER A 103 0.01 9.63 5.09
CA SER A 103 -1.12 8.69 5.13
C SER A 103 -1.65 8.49 6.55
N MET A 104 -0.74 8.36 7.53
CA MET A 104 -1.12 8.24 8.94
C MET A 104 -1.87 9.48 9.46
N GLN A 105 -1.52 10.68 8.99
CA GLN A 105 -2.22 11.91 9.38
C GLN A 105 -3.66 11.98 8.85
N TRP A 106 -3.94 11.36 7.71
CA TRP A 106 -5.25 11.39 7.06
C TRP A 106 -6.20 10.28 7.52
N LEU A 107 -5.69 9.36 8.34
CA LEU A 107 -6.51 8.33 8.96
C LEU A 107 -7.35 8.88 10.11
N ARG A 108 -8.60 8.39 10.21
CA ARG A 108 -9.40 8.50 11.42
C ARG A 108 -8.71 7.82 12.61
N PRO A 109 -9.11 8.12 13.85
CA PRO A 109 -8.49 7.49 15.03
C PRO A 109 -8.52 5.95 15.02
N SER A 110 -9.56 5.34 14.45
CA SER A 110 -9.70 3.88 14.28
C SER A 110 -9.12 3.36 12.97
N GLY A 111 -8.58 4.23 12.11
CA GLY A 111 -8.11 3.86 10.79
C GLY A 111 -6.78 3.11 10.78
N SER A 112 -6.46 2.54 9.63
CA SER A 112 -5.23 1.79 9.39
C SER A 112 -4.58 2.13 8.05
N LEU A 113 -3.25 2.08 8.04
CA LEU A 113 -2.43 2.15 6.83
C LEU A 113 -1.91 0.75 6.49
N ALA A 114 -1.88 0.40 5.22
CA ALA A 114 -1.32 -0.86 4.75
C ALA A 114 -0.54 -0.67 3.44
N PHE A 115 0.78 -0.72 3.50
CA PHE A 115 1.64 -0.53 2.34
C PHE A 115 2.52 -1.74 2.04
N LEU A 116 2.67 -2.03 0.74
CA LEU A 116 3.68 -2.94 0.24
C LEU A 116 5.01 -2.20 0.08
N LEU A 117 6.01 -2.56 0.87
CA LEU A 117 7.31 -1.89 0.90
C LEU A 117 8.46 -2.88 0.81
N ARG A 118 9.64 -2.40 0.41
CA ARG A 118 10.87 -3.19 0.52
C ARG A 118 11.22 -3.46 1.97
N MET A 119 11.70 -4.67 2.29
CA MET A 119 12.11 -5.06 3.65
C MET A 119 13.12 -4.09 4.28
N GLY A 120 14.02 -3.52 3.49
CA GLY A 120 14.96 -2.50 3.95
C GLY A 120 14.31 -1.22 4.49
N PHE A 121 12.99 -1.03 4.32
CA PHE A 121 12.27 0.06 4.98
C PHE A 121 12.32 -0.08 6.51
N LEU A 122 12.21 -1.30 7.02
CA LEU A 122 12.20 -1.59 8.46
C LEU A 122 13.59 -1.56 9.12
N ALA A 123 14.67 -1.60 8.33
CA ALA A 123 16.05 -1.72 8.81
C ALA A 123 16.90 -0.47 8.56
N SER A 124 16.31 0.71 8.62
CA SER A 124 17.01 1.96 8.34
C SER A 124 17.04 2.90 9.53
N VAL A 125 18.23 3.35 9.92
CA VAL A 125 18.44 4.37 10.96
C VAL A 125 17.64 5.66 10.67
N LYS A 126 17.55 6.05 9.40
CA LYS A 126 16.75 7.23 8.98
C LYS A 126 15.28 7.14 9.35
N ARG A 127 14.75 5.92 9.51
CA ARG A 127 13.31 5.69 9.76
C ARG A 127 13.03 5.26 11.20
N TYR A 128 14.05 5.26 12.04
CA TYR A 128 13.90 4.86 13.44
C TYR A 128 12.78 5.66 14.13
N ASP A 129 12.84 6.98 14.08
CA ASP A 129 11.86 7.86 14.73
C ASP A 129 10.44 7.72 14.12
N LEU A 130 10.35 7.49 12.81
CA LEU A 130 9.09 7.22 12.15
C LEU A 130 8.47 5.91 12.65
N LEU A 131 9.28 4.84 12.74
CA LEU A 131 8.83 3.51 13.18
C LEU A 131 8.53 3.47 14.69
N GLU A 132 9.19 4.28 15.48
CA GLU A 132 8.83 4.49 16.89
C GLU A 132 7.52 5.27 17.05
N ARG A 133 7.30 6.28 16.22
CA ARG A 133 6.04 7.06 16.20
C ARG A 133 4.87 6.20 15.70
N TRP A 134 5.06 5.54 14.58
CA TRP A 134 4.06 4.71 13.91
C TRP A 134 4.49 3.25 13.97
N LYS A 135 4.15 2.57 15.06
CA LYS A 135 4.49 1.16 15.24
C LYS A 135 3.57 0.29 14.41
N PRO A 136 4.08 -0.61 13.56
CA PRO A 136 3.22 -1.54 12.82
C PRO A 136 2.57 -2.56 13.75
N SER A 137 1.34 -2.96 13.44
CA SER A 137 0.66 -4.09 14.09
C SER A 137 1.00 -5.42 13.42
N HIS A 138 1.16 -5.41 12.08
CA HIS A 138 1.49 -6.62 11.33
C HIS A 138 2.56 -6.34 10.27
N ILE A 139 3.44 -7.31 10.09
CA ILE A 139 4.44 -7.36 9.03
C ILE A 139 4.31 -8.70 8.32
N TYR A 140 3.77 -8.68 7.11
CA TYR A 140 3.63 -9.87 6.26
C TYR A 140 4.78 -9.93 5.27
N THR A 141 5.82 -10.70 5.58
CA THR A 141 6.95 -10.89 4.66
C THR A 141 6.54 -11.75 3.46
N LEU A 142 6.83 -11.29 2.26
CA LEU A 142 6.56 -12.05 1.05
C LEU A 142 7.58 -13.18 0.88
N ALA A 143 7.13 -14.42 0.99
CA ALA A 143 7.92 -15.60 0.69
C ALA A 143 7.94 -15.80 -0.84
N GLY A 144 8.95 -15.24 -1.48
CA GLY A 144 9.13 -15.14 -2.92
C GLY A 144 9.00 -13.69 -3.42
N ARG A 145 9.90 -13.33 -4.32
CA ARG A 145 9.96 -11.96 -4.88
C ARG A 145 8.85 -11.75 -5.89
N PRO A 146 8.08 -10.64 -5.80
CA PRO A 146 7.06 -10.34 -6.79
C PRO A 146 7.68 -9.96 -8.14
N SER A 147 6.94 -10.19 -9.21
CA SER A 147 7.28 -9.71 -10.54
C SER A 147 6.39 -8.51 -10.87
N PHE A 148 6.94 -7.33 -10.76
CA PHE A 148 6.24 -6.08 -11.14
C PHE A 148 6.36 -5.80 -12.65
N TYR A 149 7.38 -6.34 -13.31
CA TYR A 149 7.71 -6.10 -14.70
C TYR A 149 7.89 -7.42 -15.45
N GLY A 150 6.88 -7.84 -16.16
CA GLY A 150 7.00 -8.96 -17.10
C GLY A 150 7.41 -10.27 -16.43
N GLU A 151 8.46 -10.94 -16.93
CA GLU A 151 8.81 -12.31 -16.54
C GLU A 151 9.79 -12.42 -15.36
N ASN A 152 10.56 -11.39 -15.09
CA ASN A 152 11.61 -11.43 -14.08
C ASN A 152 11.09 -10.98 -12.70
N ASN A 153 11.45 -11.73 -11.67
CA ASN A 153 11.23 -11.30 -10.28
C ASN A 153 12.08 -10.07 -9.95
N ASP A 154 11.58 -9.22 -9.06
CA ASP A 154 12.37 -8.11 -8.52
C ASP A 154 13.58 -8.67 -7.73
N ARG A 155 14.63 -7.85 -7.61
CA ARG A 155 15.84 -8.18 -6.84
C ARG A 155 15.70 -7.99 -5.34
N TYR A 156 14.66 -7.30 -4.90
CA TYR A 156 14.44 -6.96 -3.50
C TYR A 156 13.42 -7.87 -2.85
N ASP A 157 13.51 -7.98 -1.53
CA ASP A 157 12.53 -8.64 -0.68
C ASP A 157 11.52 -7.61 -0.20
N TYR A 158 10.27 -8.04 0.00
CA TYR A 158 9.13 -7.16 0.29
C TYR A 158 8.36 -7.62 1.51
N ALA A 159 7.72 -6.66 2.16
CA ALA A 159 6.72 -6.90 3.19
C ALA A 159 5.48 -6.03 2.95
N PHE A 160 4.31 -6.59 3.24
CA PHE A 160 3.08 -5.83 3.40
C PHE A 160 2.95 -5.48 4.88
N ILE A 161 3.00 -4.20 5.18
CA ILE A 161 3.10 -3.69 6.54
C ILE A 161 1.82 -2.96 6.87
N VAL A 162 1.24 -3.27 8.04
CA VAL A 162 -0.02 -2.67 8.51
C VAL A 162 0.26 -1.85 9.77
N TRP A 163 -0.13 -0.58 9.73
CA TRP A 163 -0.05 0.36 10.83
C TRP A 163 -1.46 0.83 11.24
N PRO A 164 -1.94 0.53 12.45
CA PRO A 164 -3.13 1.17 12.97
C PRO A 164 -2.79 2.61 13.41
N ARG A 165 -3.76 3.52 13.31
CA ARG A 165 -3.61 4.90 13.81
C ARG A 165 -3.33 4.93 15.31
N THR A 166 -3.93 4.01 16.06
CA THR A 166 -3.68 3.82 17.49
C THR A 166 -2.51 2.86 17.67
N ARG A 167 -1.52 3.23 18.49
CA ARG A 167 -0.30 2.43 18.71
C ARG A 167 -0.65 1.02 19.21
N PRO A 168 -0.23 -0.05 18.52
CA PRO A 168 -0.52 -1.43 18.95
C PRO A 168 0.38 -1.85 20.12
N ALA A 169 -0.10 -2.77 20.95
CA ALA A 169 0.70 -3.35 22.03
C ALA A 169 1.83 -4.24 21.50
N LEU A 170 1.56 -4.99 20.42
CA LEU A 170 2.48 -5.94 19.82
C LEU A 170 2.54 -5.74 18.29
N THR A 171 3.64 -6.17 17.69
CA THR A 171 3.77 -6.36 16.24
C THR A 171 3.80 -7.84 15.94
N VAL A 172 2.86 -8.30 15.13
CA VAL A 172 2.82 -9.69 14.62
C VAL A 172 3.64 -9.77 13.34
N TRP A 173 4.53 -10.74 13.26
CA TRP A 173 5.29 -11.04 12.05
C TRP A 173 4.84 -12.38 11.49
N ASP A 174 4.42 -12.39 10.23
CA ASP A 174 3.95 -13.58 9.53
C ASP A 174 4.50 -13.60 8.08
N HIS A 175 4.32 -14.72 7.39
CA HIS A 175 4.76 -14.91 6.02
C HIS A 175 3.58 -15.14 5.08
N VAL A 176 3.68 -14.55 3.89
CA VAL A 176 2.70 -14.71 2.82
C VAL A 176 3.39 -15.23 1.57
N LYS A 177 2.97 -16.39 1.09
CA LYS A 177 3.54 -16.97 -0.13
C LYS A 177 3.10 -16.17 -1.34
N THR A 178 4.06 -15.55 -2.03
CA THR A 178 3.80 -14.80 -3.26
C THR A 178 3.15 -15.69 -4.32
N PRO A 179 2.05 -15.27 -4.95
CA PRO A 179 1.43 -16.05 -6.00
C PRO A 179 2.40 -16.29 -7.15
N LYS A 180 2.47 -17.53 -7.62
CA LYS A 180 3.21 -17.82 -8.86
C LYS A 180 2.47 -17.20 -10.04
N LYS A 181 3.21 -16.61 -10.98
CA LYS A 181 2.66 -16.19 -12.26
C LYS A 181 2.04 -17.42 -12.93
N ARG A 182 0.77 -17.35 -13.33
CA ARG A 182 0.20 -18.38 -14.20
C ARG A 182 0.99 -18.33 -15.50
N ARG A 183 1.62 -19.45 -15.88
CA ARG A 183 2.16 -19.61 -17.23
C ARG A 183 0.94 -19.57 -18.16
N ALA A 184 0.96 -18.61 -19.10
CA ALA A 184 -0.01 -18.60 -20.20
C ALA A 184 0.23 -19.80 -21.11
#